data_976cc8ad8ed94824fa55050a03a256f1
#
_entry.id   976cc8ad8ed94824fa55050a03a256f1
#
_cell.length_a   1.000
_cell.length_b   1.000
_cell.length_c   1.000
_cell.angle_alpha   90.00
_cell.angle_beta   90.00
_cell.angle_gamma   90.00
#
_symmetry.space_group_name_H-M   'P 1'
#
loop_
_entity.id
_entity.type
_entity.pdbx_description
1 polymer ?
#
loop_
_entity_poly.entity_id
_entity_poly.type
_entity_poly.pdbx_seq_one_letter_code
_entity_poly.pdbx_strand_id
1 'polypeptide(L)'
;MKFSYPGLSDNAVSESRKIYGANVVTTQEAEGFFDKLQTNLKDPIIVILIVALAVTVLLAAMGFAPWYEGLGIAFAVVMATLIATWSEYSNENEFQRLLEEASKVKVKVFRNSTLVEILIDDLVVNDLVLLQPGDTVPADGYLLTGEIELNESALTGESETVKKTGADDEKHSEAEEKLSLIHI
;
A
#
# COMPACT_ATOMS: atom_id res chain seq x y z
N MET A 1 32.81 -14.27 0.40
CA MET A 1 32.01 -15.38 0.94
C MET A 1 31.21 -16.01 -0.18
N LYS A 2 31.29 -17.33 -0.36
CA LYS A 2 30.45 -18.04 -1.33
C LYS A 2 29.24 -18.57 -0.57
N PHE A 3 28.17 -17.80 -0.50
CA PHE A 3 26.88 -18.34 -0.10
C PHE A 3 26.42 -19.28 -1.22
N SER A 4 26.27 -20.56 -0.93
CA SER A 4 25.86 -21.57 -1.89
C SER A 4 24.45 -22.06 -1.59
N TYR A 5 23.48 -21.13 -1.68
CA TYR A 5 22.09 -21.52 -1.65
C TYR A 5 21.57 -21.67 -3.09
N PRO A 6 20.91 -22.76 -3.42
CA PRO A 6 20.45 -23.00 -4.79
C PRO A 6 19.38 -21.98 -5.23
N GLY A 7 18.51 -21.56 -4.32
CA GLY A 7 17.39 -20.69 -4.66
C GLY A 7 16.46 -21.31 -5.71
N LEU A 8 15.50 -20.55 -6.22
CA LEU A 8 14.62 -21.00 -7.29
C LEU A 8 15.30 -20.97 -8.65
N SER A 9 14.98 -21.95 -9.51
CA SER A 9 15.31 -21.87 -10.94
C SER A 9 14.32 -20.99 -11.69
N ASP A 10 14.67 -20.49 -12.87
CA ASP A 10 13.77 -19.61 -13.68
C ASP A 10 12.44 -20.30 -14.02
N ASN A 11 12.47 -21.63 -14.23
CA ASN A 11 11.24 -22.40 -14.44
C ASN A 11 10.37 -22.43 -13.19
N ALA A 12 10.98 -22.65 -12.01
CA ALA A 12 10.26 -22.65 -10.74
C ALA A 12 9.70 -21.29 -10.38
N VAL A 13 10.43 -20.19 -10.67
CA VAL A 13 9.94 -18.81 -10.54
C VAL A 13 8.71 -18.59 -11.41
N SER A 14 8.75 -19.03 -12.67
CA SER A 14 7.64 -18.89 -13.61
C SER A 14 6.42 -19.70 -13.18
N GLU A 15 6.63 -20.90 -12.61
CA GLU A 15 5.57 -21.76 -12.09
C GLU A 15 4.96 -21.16 -10.81
N SER A 16 5.78 -20.73 -9.86
CA SER A 16 5.32 -20.07 -8.64
C SER A 16 4.50 -18.82 -8.96
N ARG A 17 4.95 -18.00 -9.91
CA ARG A 17 4.22 -16.81 -10.35
C ARG A 17 2.86 -17.14 -10.98
N LYS A 18 2.72 -18.25 -11.69
CA LYS A 18 1.43 -18.69 -12.26
C LYS A 18 0.46 -19.19 -11.20
N ILE A 19 0.96 -19.81 -10.14
CA ILE A 19 0.13 -20.41 -9.09
C ILE A 19 -0.29 -19.36 -8.07
N TYR A 20 0.66 -18.55 -7.60
CA TYR A 20 0.48 -17.64 -6.46
C TYR A 20 0.40 -16.16 -6.85
N GLY A 21 0.75 -15.81 -8.10
CA GLY A 21 0.83 -14.42 -8.56
C GLY A 21 2.18 -13.77 -8.28
N ALA A 22 2.22 -12.45 -8.37
CA ALA A 22 3.36 -11.61 -8.02
C ALA A 22 3.11 -10.94 -6.67
N ASN A 23 4.18 -10.48 -6.01
CA ASN A 23 4.09 -9.76 -4.73
C ASN A 23 3.65 -8.30 -4.95
N VAL A 24 2.45 -8.13 -5.50
CA VAL A 24 1.89 -6.80 -5.81
C VAL A 24 0.78 -6.52 -4.82
N VAL A 25 0.84 -5.36 -4.18
CA VAL A 25 -0.32 -4.84 -3.46
C VAL A 25 -1.41 -4.58 -4.49
N THR A 26 -2.52 -5.30 -4.39
CA THR A 26 -3.67 -5.10 -5.29
C THR A 26 -4.21 -3.69 -5.05
N THR A 27 -3.73 -2.73 -5.81
CA THR A 27 -4.29 -1.39 -5.82
C THR A 27 -5.64 -1.47 -6.54
N GLN A 28 -6.70 -1.02 -5.88
CA GLN A 28 -7.95 -0.76 -6.58
C GLN A 28 -7.65 0.28 -7.66
N GLU A 29 -8.21 0.10 -8.84
CA GLU A 29 -8.09 1.09 -9.91
C GLU A 29 -8.50 2.45 -9.36
N ALA A 30 -7.64 3.46 -9.55
CA ALA A 30 -7.91 4.80 -9.06
C ALA A 30 -9.23 5.31 -9.67
N GLU A 31 -10.17 5.65 -8.80
CA GLU A 31 -11.46 6.19 -9.26
C GLU A 31 -11.25 7.50 -10.02
N GLY A 32 -11.94 7.65 -11.15
CA GLY A 32 -11.91 8.85 -11.93
C GLY A 32 -12.51 10.04 -11.19
N PHE A 33 -12.14 11.26 -11.62
CA PHE A 33 -12.69 12.50 -11.02
C PHE A 33 -14.23 12.52 -11.04
N PHE A 34 -14.85 12.06 -12.12
CA PHE A 34 -16.31 12.03 -12.24
C PHE A 34 -16.98 10.99 -11.35
N ASP A 35 -16.33 9.86 -11.11
CA ASP A 35 -16.83 8.83 -10.19
C ASP A 35 -16.83 9.37 -8.76
N LYS A 36 -15.74 10.02 -8.34
CA LYS A 36 -15.63 10.70 -7.05
C LYS A 36 -16.64 11.84 -6.93
N LEU A 37 -16.86 12.62 -7.98
CA LEU A 37 -17.88 13.67 -8.00
C LEU A 37 -19.28 13.10 -7.75
N GLN A 38 -19.61 11.98 -8.39
CA GLN A 38 -20.90 11.32 -8.21
C GLN A 38 -21.03 10.75 -6.78
N THR A 39 -19.97 10.22 -6.22
CA THR A 39 -19.95 9.71 -4.85
C THR A 39 -20.12 10.85 -3.85
N ASN A 40 -19.43 11.97 -4.04
CA ASN A 40 -19.53 13.13 -3.17
C ASN A 40 -20.92 13.80 -3.22
N LEU A 41 -21.61 13.76 -4.34
CA LEU A 41 -23.01 14.23 -4.41
C LEU A 41 -23.97 13.41 -3.55
N LYS A 42 -23.58 12.19 -3.17
CA LYS A 42 -24.36 11.33 -2.23
C LYS A 42 -23.93 11.49 -0.78
N ASP A 43 -22.91 12.30 -0.51
CA ASP A 43 -22.47 12.57 0.86
C ASP A 43 -23.64 13.15 1.68
N PRO A 44 -23.88 12.64 2.90
CA PRO A 44 -25.00 13.09 3.74
C PRO A 44 -25.03 14.60 3.96
N ILE A 45 -23.88 15.27 4.08
CA ILE A 45 -23.79 16.71 4.28
C ILE A 45 -24.23 17.44 3.01
N ILE A 46 -23.76 17.01 1.85
CA ILE A 46 -24.16 17.58 0.56
C ILE A 46 -25.64 17.36 0.29
N VAL A 47 -26.17 16.17 0.59
CA VAL A 47 -27.60 15.86 0.46
C VAL A 47 -28.45 16.81 1.33
N ILE A 48 -28.05 17.05 2.58
CA ILE A 48 -28.75 17.99 3.46
C ILE A 48 -28.75 19.41 2.86
N LEU A 49 -27.63 19.87 2.30
CA LEU A 49 -27.52 21.16 1.65
C LEU A 49 -28.39 21.25 0.39
N ILE A 50 -28.47 20.17 -0.40
CA ILE A 50 -29.35 20.10 -1.58
C ILE A 50 -30.82 20.17 -1.15
N VAL A 51 -31.20 19.50 -0.06
CA VAL A 51 -32.56 19.58 0.48
C VAL A 51 -32.86 21.02 0.96
N ALA A 52 -31.91 21.64 1.67
CA ALA A 52 -32.07 23.05 2.09
C ALA A 52 -32.21 23.99 0.90
N LEU A 53 -31.42 23.79 -0.16
CA LEU A 53 -31.54 24.53 -1.42
C LEU A 53 -32.94 24.35 -2.03
N ALA A 54 -33.45 23.11 -2.11
CA ALA A 54 -34.76 22.83 -2.67
C ALA A 54 -35.89 23.55 -1.88
N VAL A 55 -35.82 23.53 -0.55
CA VAL A 55 -36.77 24.22 0.33
C VAL A 55 -36.69 25.74 0.11
N THR A 56 -35.49 26.31 0.05
CA THR A 56 -35.29 27.77 -0.18
C THR A 56 -35.84 28.20 -1.54
N VAL A 57 -35.62 27.41 -2.59
CA VAL A 57 -36.15 27.67 -3.93
C VAL A 57 -37.69 27.60 -3.93
N LEU A 58 -38.29 26.63 -3.21
CA LEU A 58 -39.73 26.51 -3.07
C LEU A 58 -40.31 27.74 -2.37
N LEU A 59 -39.71 28.18 -1.25
CA LEU A 59 -40.14 29.35 -0.51
C LEU A 59 -40.05 30.64 -1.36
N ALA A 60 -38.97 30.76 -2.13
CA ALA A 60 -38.80 31.88 -3.06
C ALA A 60 -39.88 31.88 -4.15
N ALA A 61 -40.23 30.73 -4.73
CA ALA A 61 -41.31 30.58 -5.71
C ALA A 61 -42.67 30.95 -5.15
N MET A 62 -42.89 30.69 -3.84
CA MET A 62 -44.13 31.07 -3.12
C MET A 62 -44.13 32.54 -2.67
N GLY A 63 -43.05 33.30 -2.89
CA GLY A 63 -42.94 34.70 -2.48
C GLY A 63 -42.56 34.92 -1.02
N PHE A 64 -42.22 33.88 -0.27
CA PHE A 64 -41.81 33.95 1.15
C PHE A 64 -40.33 34.23 1.39
N ALA A 65 -39.48 34.05 0.36
CA ALA A 65 -38.05 34.31 0.44
C ALA A 65 -37.55 35.02 -0.83
N PRO A 66 -36.48 35.81 -0.75
CA PRO A 66 -35.87 36.44 -1.92
C PRO A 66 -35.08 35.38 -2.73
N TRP A 67 -35.18 35.44 -4.05
CA TRP A 67 -34.59 34.46 -4.95
C TRP A 67 -33.05 34.34 -4.86
N TYR A 68 -32.35 35.38 -4.45
CA TYR A 68 -30.89 35.41 -4.32
C TYR A 68 -30.37 34.54 -3.13
N GLU A 69 -31.18 34.23 -2.14
CA GLU A 69 -30.79 33.34 -1.05
C GLU A 69 -30.51 31.92 -1.58
N GLY A 70 -31.35 31.44 -2.49
CA GLY A 70 -31.14 30.16 -3.16
C GLY A 70 -29.84 30.13 -3.98
N LEU A 71 -29.48 31.23 -4.62
CA LEU A 71 -28.21 31.32 -5.36
C LEU A 71 -26.99 31.18 -4.45
N GLY A 72 -27.04 31.78 -3.26
CA GLY A 72 -25.95 31.66 -2.28
C GLY A 72 -25.75 30.21 -1.83
N ILE A 73 -26.84 29.49 -1.54
CA ILE A 73 -26.79 28.06 -1.15
C ILE A 73 -26.30 27.22 -2.35
N ALA A 74 -26.83 27.45 -3.55
CA ALA A 74 -26.40 26.73 -4.76
C ALA A 74 -24.89 26.89 -5.00
N PHE A 75 -24.38 28.12 -4.91
CA PHE A 75 -22.96 28.39 -5.05
C PHE A 75 -22.14 27.66 -3.98
N ALA A 76 -22.58 27.68 -2.72
CA ALA A 76 -21.90 26.99 -1.64
C ALA A 76 -21.86 25.45 -1.86
N VAL A 77 -22.98 24.85 -2.30
CA VAL A 77 -23.05 23.41 -2.62
C VAL A 77 -22.06 23.05 -3.74
N VAL A 78 -22.07 23.82 -4.84
CA VAL A 78 -21.16 23.57 -5.98
C VAL A 78 -19.72 23.68 -5.53
N MET A 79 -19.36 24.76 -4.83
CA MET A 79 -17.99 24.97 -4.37
C MET A 79 -17.55 23.87 -3.37
N ALA A 80 -18.40 23.52 -2.41
CA ALA A 80 -18.08 22.47 -1.44
C ALA A 80 -17.85 21.12 -2.14
N THR A 81 -18.74 20.74 -3.06
CA THR A 81 -18.62 19.48 -3.80
C THR A 81 -17.35 19.45 -4.67
N LEU A 82 -17.05 20.53 -5.39
CA LEU A 82 -15.85 20.62 -6.23
C LEU A 82 -14.58 20.55 -5.40
N ILE A 83 -14.50 21.28 -4.27
CA ILE A 83 -13.33 21.26 -3.38
C ILE A 83 -13.14 19.88 -2.77
N ALA A 84 -14.20 19.23 -2.27
CA ALA A 84 -14.15 17.89 -1.73
C ALA A 84 -13.64 16.89 -2.77
N THR A 85 -14.26 16.90 -3.97
CA THR A 85 -13.87 16.00 -5.07
C THR A 85 -12.41 16.22 -5.51
N TRP A 86 -11.99 17.46 -5.62
CA TRP A 86 -10.61 17.80 -5.99
C TRP A 86 -9.61 17.30 -4.93
N SER A 87 -9.93 17.52 -3.65
CA SER A 87 -9.09 17.07 -2.54
C SER A 87 -8.95 15.54 -2.51
N GLU A 88 -10.06 14.81 -2.64
CA GLU A 88 -10.02 13.35 -2.69
C GLU A 88 -9.27 12.82 -3.92
N TYR A 89 -9.51 13.40 -5.08
CA TYR A 89 -8.82 13.01 -6.31
C TYR A 89 -7.31 13.25 -6.21
N SER A 90 -6.91 14.39 -5.63
CA SER A 90 -5.50 14.70 -5.43
C SER A 90 -4.83 13.76 -4.43
N ASN A 91 -5.50 13.47 -3.30
CA ASN A 91 -4.99 12.55 -2.29
C ASN A 91 -4.83 11.12 -2.85
N GLU A 92 -5.79 10.65 -3.65
CA GLU A 92 -5.72 9.35 -4.31
C GLU A 92 -4.52 9.25 -5.25
N ASN A 93 -4.30 10.28 -6.08
CA ASN A 93 -3.15 10.30 -6.99
C ASN A 93 -1.81 10.30 -6.25
N GLU A 94 -1.69 11.05 -5.16
CA GLU A 94 -0.48 11.02 -4.32
C GLU A 94 -0.29 9.66 -3.65
N PHE A 95 -1.35 9.01 -3.19
CA PHE A 95 -1.30 7.68 -2.63
C PHE A 95 -0.82 6.63 -3.65
N GLN A 96 -1.38 6.66 -4.86
CA GLN A 96 -0.96 5.78 -5.96
C GLN A 96 0.53 5.98 -6.30
N ARG A 97 0.98 7.23 -6.34
CA ARG A 97 2.39 7.56 -6.57
C ARG A 97 3.30 7.00 -5.48
N LEU A 98 2.91 7.11 -4.20
CA LEU A 98 3.67 6.54 -3.09
C LEU A 98 3.75 5.02 -3.16
N LEU A 99 2.67 4.35 -3.55
CA LEU A 99 2.66 2.90 -3.79
C LEU A 99 3.60 2.51 -4.94
N GLU A 100 3.56 3.24 -6.05
CA GLU A 100 4.48 3.01 -7.18
C GLU A 100 5.95 3.23 -6.78
N GLU A 101 6.25 4.24 -5.96
CA GLU A 101 7.60 4.46 -5.43
C GLU A 101 8.02 3.32 -4.48
N ALA A 102 7.11 2.82 -3.64
CA ALA A 102 7.38 1.69 -2.75
C ALA A 102 7.63 0.39 -3.52
N SER A 103 6.96 0.17 -4.65
CA SER A 103 7.16 -1.02 -5.49
C SER A 103 8.53 -1.05 -6.20
N LYS A 104 9.21 0.09 -6.30
CA LYS A 104 10.56 0.19 -6.90
C LYS A 104 11.68 -0.25 -5.96
N VAL A 105 11.37 -0.63 -4.72
CA VAL A 105 12.37 -1.17 -3.79
C VAL A 105 12.93 -2.48 -4.34
N LYS A 106 14.24 -2.60 -4.31
CA LYS A 106 14.93 -3.80 -4.75
C LYS A 106 15.31 -4.67 -3.57
N VAL A 107 15.23 -5.97 -3.79
CA VAL A 107 15.57 -7.00 -2.82
C VAL A 107 16.58 -7.97 -3.41
N LYS A 108 17.41 -8.54 -2.55
CA LYS A 108 18.42 -9.51 -2.94
C LYS A 108 17.90 -10.93 -2.72
N VAL A 109 17.84 -11.71 -3.78
CA VAL A 109 17.34 -13.09 -3.71
C VAL A 109 18.34 -14.07 -4.30
N PHE A 110 18.33 -15.30 -3.82
CA PHE A 110 19.09 -16.38 -4.44
C PHE A 110 18.22 -17.05 -5.50
N ARG A 111 18.68 -16.99 -6.77
CA ARG A 111 18.10 -17.71 -7.90
C ARG A 111 19.19 -18.34 -8.74
N ASN A 112 19.01 -19.56 -9.21
CA ASN A 112 20.01 -20.30 -9.97
C ASN A 112 21.38 -20.34 -9.29
N SER A 113 21.43 -20.51 -7.97
CA SER A 113 22.65 -20.50 -7.15
C SER A 113 23.46 -19.19 -7.21
N THR A 114 22.81 -18.10 -7.60
CA THR A 114 23.41 -16.78 -7.72
C THR A 114 22.57 -15.76 -6.96
N LEU A 115 23.24 -14.82 -6.29
CA LEU A 115 22.56 -13.68 -5.67
C LEU A 115 22.22 -12.66 -6.75
N VAL A 116 20.93 -12.38 -6.93
CA VAL A 116 20.39 -11.42 -7.89
C VAL A 116 19.57 -10.37 -7.18
N GLU A 117 19.58 -9.16 -7.70
CA GLU A 117 18.76 -8.06 -7.23
C GLU A 117 17.54 -7.92 -8.12
N ILE A 118 16.35 -8.03 -7.53
CA ILE A 118 15.06 -7.93 -8.23
C ILE A 118 14.18 -6.86 -7.58
N LEU A 119 13.14 -6.42 -8.27
CA LEU A 119 12.12 -5.57 -7.67
C LEU A 119 11.28 -6.39 -6.68
N ILE A 120 10.76 -5.71 -5.65
CA ILE A 120 9.90 -6.34 -4.64
C ILE A 120 8.66 -7.00 -5.29
N ASP A 121 8.14 -6.41 -6.36
CA ASP A 121 6.99 -6.93 -7.11
C ASP A 121 7.31 -8.21 -7.89
N ASP A 122 8.59 -8.45 -8.17
CA ASP A 122 9.06 -9.65 -8.87
C ASP A 122 9.33 -10.84 -7.94
N LEU A 123 9.15 -10.63 -6.64
CA LEU A 123 9.26 -11.66 -5.64
C LEU A 123 8.14 -12.67 -5.81
N VAL A 124 8.45 -13.96 -5.60
CA VAL A 124 7.47 -15.05 -5.68
C VAL A 124 7.57 -15.95 -4.46
N VAL A 125 6.49 -16.67 -4.19
CA VAL A 125 6.47 -17.68 -3.11
C VAL A 125 7.58 -18.69 -3.32
N ASN A 126 8.28 -19.04 -2.25
CA ASN A 126 9.49 -19.89 -2.19
C ASN A 126 10.79 -19.20 -2.64
N ASP A 127 10.82 -17.88 -2.86
CA ASP A 127 12.08 -17.17 -3.00
C ASP A 127 12.87 -17.14 -1.69
N LEU A 128 14.17 -17.20 -1.80
CA LEU A 128 15.10 -17.09 -0.69
C LEU A 128 15.71 -15.70 -0.68
N VAL A 129 15.31 -14.87 0.27
CA VAL A 129 15.70 -13.47 0.36
C VAL A 129 16.85 -13.30 1.34
N LEU A 130 17.85 -12.52 0.94
CA LEU A 130 18.95 -12.09 1.80
C LEU A 130 18.61 -10.73 2.40
N LEU A 131 18.51 -10.66 3.72
CA LEU A 131 18.34 -9.40 4.45
C LEU A 131 19.66 -8.94 5.07
N GLN A 132 19.86 -7.64 5.00
CA GLN A 132 20.97 -6.93 5.63
C GLN A 132 20.43 -5.91 6.64
N PRO A 133 21.24 -5.48 7.62
CA PRO A 133 20.82 -4.41 8.53
C PRO A 133 20.40 -3.15 7.78
N GLY A 134 19.18 -2.68 8.06
CA GLY A 134 18.58 -1.53 7.38
C GLY A 134 17.64 -1.89 6.22
N ASP A 135 17.59 -3.15 5.78
CA ASP A 135 16.65 -3.59 4.76
C ASP A 135 15.23 -3.69 5.36
N THR A 136 14.24 -3.45 4.52
CA THR A 136 12.83 -3.71 4.84
C THR A 136 12.47 -5.15 4.48
N VAL A 137 11.73 -5.84 5.33
CA VAL A 137 11.20 -7.18 5.04
C VAL A 137 10.19 -7.07 3.90
N PRO A 138 10.42 -7.73 2.76
CA PRO A 138 9.65 -7.48 1.53
C PRO A 138 8.32 -8.23 1.46
N ALA A 139 8.16 -9.28 2.24
CA ALA A 139 6.95 -10.11 2.30
C ALA A 139 6.96 -10.96 3.57
N ASP A 140 5.84 -11.58 3.88
CA ASP A 140 5.75 -12.56 4.96
C ASP A 140 6.62 -13.78 4.65
N GLY A 141 7.31 -14.29 5.66
CA GLY A 141 8.21 -15.41 5.46
C GLY A 141 8.77 -16.00 6.74
N TYR A 142 9.58 -17.03 6.60
CA TYR A 142 10.24 -17.70 7.70
C TYR A 142 11.74 -17.41 7.69
N LEU A 143 12.28 -17.00 8.83
CA LEU A 143 13.72 -16.86 8.99
C LEU A 143 14.37 -18.24 9.02
N LEU A 144 15.23 -18.54 8.06
CA LEU A 144 15.93 -19.82 7.99
C LEU A 144 17.17 -19.82 8.84
N THR A 145 18.03 -18.80 8.65
CA THR A 145 19.28 -18.68 9.38
C THR A 145 19.52 -17.22 9.78
N GLY A 146 20.25 -17.02 10.85
CA GLY A 146 20.59 -15.71 11.38
C GLY A 146 19.62 -15.23 12.46
N GLU A 147 19.93 -14.06 12.95
CA GLU A 147 19.18 -13.36 13.97
C GLU A 147 18.89 -11.96 13.50
N ILE A 148 17.62 -11.54 13.56
CA ILE A 148 17.20 -10.20 13.17
C ILE A 148 16.45 -9.51 14.30
N GLU A 149 16.66 -8.19 14.40
CA GLU A 149 15.84 -7.30 15.21
C GLU A 149 14.96 -6.49 14.26
N LEU A 150 13.64 -6.71 14.37
CA LEU A 150 12.65 -6.04 13.56
C LEU A 150 12.01 -4.89 14.32
N ASN A 151 11.93 -3.73 13.67
CA ASN A 151 11.11 -2.64 14.14
C ASN A 151 9.70 -2.80 13.57
N GLU A 152 8.77 -3.28 14.40
CA GLU A 152 7.37 -3.50 14.03
C GLU A 152 6.47 -2.31 14.40
N SER A 153 7.05 -1.16 14.74
CA SER A 153 6.29 0.03 15.22
C SER A 153 5.25 0.54 14.22
N ALA A 154 5.49 0.36 12.93
CA ALA A 154 4.52 0.73 11.89
C ALA A 154 3.24 -0.13 11.92
N LEU A 155 3.31 -1.36 12.45
CA LEU A 155 2.20 -2.31 12.54
C LEU A 155 1.56 -2.29 13.92
N THR A 156 2.37 -2.31 14.98
CA THR A 156 1.90 -2.47 16.36
C THR A 156 1.74 -1.15 17.11
N GLY A 157 2.39 -0.08 16.63
CA GLY A 157 2.50 1.20 17.33
C GLY A 157 3.51 1.20 18.49
N GLU A 158 4.15 0.05 18.78
CA GLU A 158 5.15 -0.08 19.83
C GLU A 158 6.55 0.18 19.29
N SER A 159 7.35 0.96 20.02
CA SER A 159 8.71 1.34 19.59
C SER A 159 9.77 0.28 19.92
N GLU A 160 9.38 -0.83 20.56
CA GLU A 160 10.32 -1.90 20.89
C GLU A 160 10.61 -2.77 19.68
N THR A 161 11.89 -3.10 19.49
CA THR A 161 12.30 -4.04 18.45
C THR A 161 12.03 -5.48 18.88
N VAL A 162 11.53 -6.28 17.98
CA VAL A 162 11.25 -7.70 18.19
C VAL A 162 12.39 -8.53 17.62
N LYS A 163 12.98 -9.36 18.47
CA LYS A 163 14.05 -10.27 18.09
C LYS A 163 13.47 -11.56 17.50
N LYS A 164 13.91 -11.93 16.30
CA LYS A 164 13.55 -13.18 15.64
C LYS A 164 14.83 -13.98 15.36
N THR A 165 14.76 -15.28 15.59
CA THR A 165 15.90 -16.21 15.43
C THR A 165 15.50 -17.29 14.40
N GLY A 166 16.42 -17.65 13.51
CA GLY A 166 16.17 -18.65 12.49
C GLY A 166 16.03 -20.07 13.04
N ALA A 167 15.24 -20.90 12.36
CA ALA A 167 14.96 -22.26 12.78
C ALA A 167 16.20 -23.17 12.78
N ASP A 168 17.24 -22.86 12.00
CA ASP A 168 18.46 -23.65 11.88
C ASP A 168 19.56 -23.22 12.88
N ASP A 169 19.37 -22.15 13.64
CA ASP A 169 20.41 -21.60 14.51
C ASP A 169 20.64 -22.35 15.81
N GLU A 170 19.86 -23.39 16.13
CA GLU A 170 20.17 -24.28 17.25
C GLU A 170 21.49 -25.07 17.05
N LYS A 171 22.08 -25.04 15.85
CA LYS A 171 23.29 -25.83 15.51
C LYS A 171 24.55 -25.02 15.17
N HIS A 172 24.49 -23.71 15.00
CA HIS A 172 25.62 -22.89 14.58
C HIS A 172 25.74 -21.62 15.43
N SER A 173 26.12 -21.78 16.69
CA SER A 173 26.56 -20.67 17.54
C SER A 173 28.07 -20.57 17.50
N GLU A 174 28.64 -19.95 16.48
CA GLU A 174 29.94 -19.24 16.59
C GLU A 174 30.20 -18.46 15.28
N ALA A 175 30.15 -17.13 15.44
CA ALA A 175 30.85 -16.13 14.65
C ALA A 175 30.80 -16.24 13.13
N GLU A 176 29.77 -15.68 12.49
CA GLU A 176 29.97 -14.98 11.22
C GLU A 176 28.85 -13.95 10.98
N GLU A 177 29.26 -12.79 10.44
CA GLU A 177 28.46 -11.61 10.05
C GLU A 177 26.95 -11.82 9.94
N LYS A 178 26.20 -10.97 10.64
CA LYS A 178 24.71 -10.93 10.75
C LYS A 178 23.99 -10.81 9.40
N LEU A 179 23.98 -11.89 8.67
CA LEU A 179 23.22 -12.04 7.43
C LEU A 179 22.03 -12.96 7.71
N SER A 180 20.85 -12.46 7.49
CA SER A 180 19.61 -13.20 7.75
C SER A 180 18.95 -13.63 6.45
N LEU A 181 18.62 -14.91 6.33
CA LEU A 181 17.93 -15.49 5.18
C LEU A 181 16.46 -15.72 5.54
N ILE A 182 15.57 -15.17 4.74
CA ILE A 182 14.13 -15.40 4.84
C ILE A 182 13.66 -16.21 3.64
N HIS A 183 12.87 -17.23 3.89
CA HIS A 183 12.13 -18.00 2.90
C HIS A 183 10.67 -17.51 2.86
N ILE A 184 10.23 -17.06 1.72
CA ILE A 184 8.91 -16.45 1.48
C ILE A 184 7.91 -17.49 1.03
#